data_25a6598b2b8b86dbfccd857e0cd890c9
#
_entry.id   25a6598b2b8b86dbfccd857e0cd890c9
#
_cell.length_a   1.000
_cell.length_b   1.000
_cell.length_c   1.000
_cell.angle_alpha   90.00
_cell.angle_beta   90.00
_cell.angle_gamma   90.00
#
_symmetry.space_group_name_H-M   'P 1'
#
loop_
_entity.id
_entity.type
_entity.pdbx_description
1 polymer ?
#
loop_
_entity_poly.entity_id
_entity_poly.type
_entity_poly.pdbx_seq_one_letter_code
_entity_poly.pdbx_strand_id
1 'polypeptide(L)'
;EDFRLEPSKTTLAQGEELKLRPEGLYAGQWMPMATGEVRWKMKGEAGSLSGATFLAQKTGKAEIEARLDGMSAESRVSVGLPFSAPLSDFGEISGWNIRGQNLVRANCRLQPVPAALEGSSKALLLQYEFGSDSERGVLVLSKNIPLEKDTFRSVALPVVEDSSMLCPQLIISDADGDIFLIAPEGSSWISGNTLRSFIFSYNKLYPVWTNPGAVVHPPVQLSGLMLSRTRAATKTSGTLLIGTPTIEYEPLLSGGE
;
A
#
# COMPACT_ATOMS: atom_id res chain seq x y z
N GLU A 1 35.64 -10.36 5.62
CA GLU A 1 34.67 -9.63 4.76
C GLU A 1 33.40 -10.47 4.72
N ASP A 2 32.26 -9.84 5.04
CA ASP A 2 30.97 -10.53 5.05
C ASP A 2 30.20 -10.18 3.76
N PHE A 3 29.38 -11.13 3.29
CA PHE A 3 28.58 -11.02 2.09
C PHE A 3 27.16 -11.48 2.39
N ARG A 4 26.13 -10.71 1.95
CA ARG A 4 24.74 -11.07 2.12
C ARG A 4 23.89 -10.80 0.89
N LEU A 5 22.71 -11.43 0.83
CA LEU A 5 21.65 -11.12 -0.12
C LEU A 5 20.48 -10.42 0.57
N GLU A 6 20.01 -9.34 -0.04
CA GLU A 6 18.80 -8.65 0.37
C GLU A 6 17.71 -8.74 -0.73
N PRO A 7 16.49 -9.14 -0.34
CA PRO A 7 16.10 -9.67 0.96
C PRO A 7 16.62 -11.10 1.20
N SER A 8 16.96 -11.44 2.44
CA SER A 8 17.39 -12.80 2.82
C SER A 8 16.21 -13.79 2.88
N LYS A 9 14.99 -13.29 3.06
CA LYS A 9 13.75 -14.05 3.05
C LYS A 9 12.61 -13.16 2.54
N THR A 10 11.74 -13.70 1.67
CA THR A 10 10.56 -12.98 1.17
C THR A 10 9.46 -13.93 0.73
N THR A 11 8.25 -13.41 0.65
CA THR A 11 7.09 -14.08 0.06
C THR A 11 6.62 -13.27 -1.15
N LEU A 12 6.40 -13.94 -2.26
CA LEU A 12 5.94 -13.36 -3.53
C LEU A 12 4.62 -13.98 -3.95
N ALA A 13 3.80 -13.21 -4.63
CA ALA A 13 2.69 -13.76 -5.40
C ALA A 13 3.20 -14.35 -6.73
N GLN A 14 2.48 -15.32 -7.25
CA GLN A 14 2.76 -15.84 -8.60
C GLN A 14 2.66 -14.71 -9.63
N GLY A 15 3.65 -14.57 -10.48
CA GLY A 15 3.81 -13.50 -11.46
C GLY A 15 4.68 -12.33 -11.00
N GLU A 16 5.01 -12.22 -9.73
CA GLU A 16 5.87 -11.14 -9.22
C GLU A 16 7.35 -11.37 -9.53
N GLU A 17 8.06 -10.26 -9.69
CA GLU A 17 9.53 -10.24 -9.84
C GLU A 17 10.21 -9.74 -8.56
N LEU A 18 11.32 -10.37 -8.22
CA LEU A 18 12.20 -9.98 -7.13
C LEU A 18 13.58 -9.63 -7.67
N LYS A 19 14.06 -8.42 -7.40
CA LYS A 19 15.47 -8.05 -7.61
C LYS A 19 16.25 -8.28 -6.35
N LEU A 20 17.16 -9.24 -6.39
CA LEU A 20 18.10 -9.52 -5.31
C LEU A 20 19.27 -8.54 -5.34
N ARG A 21 19.65 -8.05 -4.18
CA ARG A 21 20.77 -7.13 -4.01
C ARG A 21 21.88 -7.83 -3.22
N PRO A 22 23.01 -8.15 -3.87
CA PRO A 22 24.20 -8.57 -3.15
C PRO A 22 24.82 -7.36 -2.44
N GLU A 23 25.18 -7.52 -1.17
CA GLU A 23 25.81 -6.49 -0.36
C GLU A 23 27.06 -7.05 0.33
N GLY A 24 28.14 -6.27 0.35
CA GLY A 24 29.37 -6.57 1.06
C GLY A 24 29.55 -5.64 2.27
N LEU A 25 30.19 -6.14 3.33
CA LEU A 25 30.50 -5.34 4.51
C LEU A 25 31.85 -4.62 4.33
N TYR A 26 31.82 -3.30 4.21
CA TYR A 26 33.01 -2.44 4.12
C TYR A 26 33.04 -1.44 5.27
N ALA A 27 34.12 -1.42 6.02
CA ALA A 27 34.29 -0.52 7.17
C ALA A 27 33.09 -0.48 8.13
N GLY A 28 32.43 -1.61 8.34
CA GLY A 28 31.24 -1.74 9.21
C GLY A 28 29.92 -1.31 8.57
N GLN A 29 29.90 -0.99 7.26
CA GLN A 29 28.70 -0.63 6.53
C GLN A 29 28.41 -1.61 5.38
N TRP A 30 27.15 -1.98 5.23
CA TRP A 30 26.69 -2.79 4.10
C TRP A 30 26.56 -1.92 2.85
N MET A 31 27.24 -2.31 1.78
CA MET A 31 27.28 -1.58 0.51
C MET A 31 26.81 -2.49 -0.63
N PRO A 32 25.95 -1.99 -1.54
CA PRO A 32 25.57 -2.73 -2.74
C PRO A 32 26.79 -3.11 -3.58
N MET A 33 26.78 -4.34 -4.09
CA MET A 33 27.82 -4.87 -4.97
C MET A 33 27.32 -4.99 -6.41
N ALA A 34 28.24 -4.94 -7.36
CA ALA A 34 27.92 -5.18 -8.77
C ALA A 34 27.46 -6.63 -8.97
N THR A 35 26.33 -6.82 -9.64
CA THR A 35 25.74 -8.15 -9.85
C THR A 35 26.43 -8.96 -10.96
N GLY A 36 27.23 -8.31 -11.83
CA GLY A 36 27.87 -8.94 -12.99
C GLY A 36 28.97 -9.96 -12.65
N GLU A 37 29.59 -9.86 -11.47
CA GLU A 37 30.64 -10.77 -11.00
C GLU A 37 30.10 -11.88 -10.11
N VAL A 38 28.82 -11.77 -9.70
CA VAL A 38 28.17 -12.73 -8.82
C VAL A 38 27.71 -13.95 -9.62
N ARG A 39 28.07 -15.14 -9.15
CA ARG A 39 27.55 -16.42 -9.68
C ARG A 39 26.27 -16.79 -8.94
N TRP A 40 25.20 -16.94 -9.71
CA TRP A 40 23.88 -17.23 -9.19
C TRP A 40 23.51 -18.70 -9.37
N LYS A 41 22.90 -19.30 -8.36
CA LYS A 41 22.35 -20.65 -8.40
C LYS A 41 20.99 -20.65 -7.71
N MET A 42 20.07 -21.43 -8.25
CA MET A 42 18.74 -21.63 -7.65
C MET A 42 18.47 -23.10 -7.43
N LYS A 43 17.83 -23.41 -6.31
CA LYS A 43 17.21 -24.70 -6.00
C LYS A 43 15.71 -24.50 -5.84
N GLY A 44 14.91 -25.50 -6.20
CA GLY A 44 13.44 -25.46 -6.17
C GLY A 44 12.86 -25.09 -7.51
N GLU A 45 11.53 -25.19 -7.61
CA GLU A 45 10.80 -25.04 -8.87
C GLU A 45 9.78 -23.90 -8.85
N ALA A 46 9.81 -23.03 -7.84
CA ALA A 46 8.82 -21.98 -7.67
C ALA A 46 8.94 -20.85 -8.70
N GLY A 47 10.01 -20.81 -9.49
CA GLY A 47 10.20 -19.76 -10.50
C GLY A 47 11.45 -19.97 -11.34
N SER A 48 11.89 -18.90 -12.00
CA SER A 48 13.11 -18.84 -12.79
C SER A 48 14.01 -17.69 -12.33
N LEU A 49 15.32 -17.88 -12.48
CA LEU A 49 16.34 -16.91 -12.09
C LEU A 49 17.12 -16.46 -13.32
N SER A 50 17.20 -15.15 -13.53
CA SER A 50 18.01 -14.53 -14.59
C SER A 50 18.90 -13.46 -13.97
N GLY A 51 20.20 -13.77 -13.79
CA GLY A 51 21.09 -12.93 -13.00
C GLY A 51 20.53 -12.72 -11.58
N ALA A 52 20.41 -11.46 -11.16
CA ALA A 52 19.87 -11.09 -9.85
C ALA A 52 18.34 -10.99 -9.81
N THR A 53 17.63 -11.32 -10.89
CA THR A 53 16.16 -11.21 -10.95
C THR A 53 15.51 -12.59 -10.90
N PHE A 54 14.68 -12.81 -9.89
CA PHE A 54 13.84 -14.00 -9.76
C PHE A 54 12.41 -13.67 -10.20
N LEU A 55 11.82 -14.51 -11.06
CA LEU A 55 10.42 -14.45 -11.47
C LEU A 55 9.65 -15.60 -10.83
N ALA A 56 8.65 -15.28 -10.02
CA ALA A 56 7.76 -16.24 -9.36
C ALA A 56 6.78 -16.83 -10.39
N GLN A 57 6.86 -18.15 -10.69
CA GLN A 57 6.07 -18.78 -11.74
C GLN A 57 5.00 -19.74 -11.22
N LYS A 58 5.27 -20.43 -10.14
CA LYS A 58 4.32 -21.36 -9.50
C LYS A 58 4.49 -21.38 -7.99
N THR A 59 3.44 -21.77 -7.29
CA THR A 59 3.47 -21.90 -5.82
C THR A 59 4.56 -22.88 -5.37
N GLY A 60 5.23 -22.55 -4.27
CA GLY A 60 6.31 -23.38 -3.72
C GLY A 60 7.41 -22.57 -3.08
N LYS A 61 8.58 -23.16 -2.96
CA LYS A 61 9.76 -22.54 -2.36
C LYS A 61 10.94 -22.58 -3.32
N ALA A 62 11.76 -21.55 -3.29
CA ALA A 62 13.05 -21.49 -3.95
C ALA A 62 14.13 -21.01 -2.96
N GLU A 63 15.34 -21.57 -3.09
CA GLU A 63 16.54 -21.09 -2.44
C GLU A 63 17.49 -20.55 -3.50
N ILE A 64 17.89 -19.29 -3.35
CA ILE A 64 18.76 -18.60 -4.30
C ILE A 64 20.09 -18.35 -3.61
N GLU A 65 21.14 -18.91 -4.17
CA GLU A 65 22.52 -18.76 -3.72
C GLU A 65 23.27 -17.80 -4.63
N ALA A 66 23.95 -16.83 -4.03
CA ALA A 66 24.91 -15.96 -4.70
C ALA A 66 26.33 -16.28 -4.21
N ARG A 67 27.30 -16.36 -5.11
CA ARG A 67 28.72 -16.59 -4.80
C ARG A 67 29.58 -15.53 -5.45
N LEU A 68 30.51 -14.99 -4.66
CA LEU A 68 31.50 -14.02 -5.10
C LEU A 68 32.80 -14.26 -4.33
N ASP A 69 33.91 -14.46 -5.05
CA ASP A 69 35.27 -14.58 -4.47
C ASP A 69 35.38 -15.54 -3.27
N GLY A 70 34.72 -16.70 -3.36
CA GLY A 70 34.72 -17.71 -2.30
C GLY A 70 33.72 -17.49 -1.19
N MET A 71 33.05 -16.33 -1.12
CA MET A 71 31.94 -16.06 -0.23
C MET A 71 30.61 -16.54 -0.82
N SER A 72 29.65 -16.89 0.03
CA SER A 72 28.30 -17.25 -0.41
C SER A 72 27.24 -16.64 0.51
N ALA A 73 26.10 -16.30 -0.07
CA ALA A 73 24.92 -15.84 0.64
C ALA A 73 23.65 -16.45 0.03
N GLU A 74 22.62 -16.61 0.85
CA GLU A 74 21.36 -17.24 0.43
C GLU A 74 20.17 -16.30 0.63
N SER A 75 19.20 -16.41 -0.26
CA SER A 75 17.85 -15.85 -0.11
C SER A 75 16.82 -16.97 -0.25
N ARG A 76 15.83 -16.97 0.64
CA ARG A 76 14.71 -17.92 0.63
C ARG A 76 13.46 -17.23 0.15
N VAL A 77 12.89 -17.75 -0.92
CA VAL A 77 11.67 -17.21 -1.54
C VAL A 77 10.55 -18.23 -1.41
N SER A 78 9.43 -17.79 -0.85
CA SER A 78 8.17 -18.55 -0.86
C SER A 78 7.24 -17.90 -1.91
N VAL A 79 6.64 -18.71 -2.77
CA VAL A 79 5.69 -18.23 -3.79
C VAL A 79 4.32 -18.78 -3.46
N GLY A 80 3.33 -17.87 -3.35
CA GLY A 80 1.94 -18.20 -3.09
C GLY A 80 0.99 -17.68 -4.16
N LEU A 81 -0.29 -18.03 -4.02
CA LEU A 81 -1.34 -17.46 -4.86
C LEU A 81 -1.64 -16.03 -4.43
N PRO A 82 -1.83 -15.09 -5.38
CA PRO A 82 -2.28 -13.75 -5.02
C PRO A 82 -3.59 -13.83 -4.23
N PHE A 83 -3.68 -13.04 -3.18
CA PHE A 83 -4.89 -12.93 -2.40
C PHE A 83 -5.29 -11.46 -2.27
N SER A 84 -6.40 -11.09 -2.90
CA SER A 84 -6.97 -9.76 -2.79
C SER A 84 -8.47 -9.85 -2.59
N ALA A 85 -9.02 -8.91 -1.82
CA ALA A 85 -10.45 -8.82 -1.55
C ALA A 85 -10.94 -7.36 -1.66
N PRO A 86 -12.15 -7.13 -2.23
CA PRO A 86 -12.77 -5.82 -2.19
C PRO A 86 -13.24 -5.50 -0.77
N LEU A 87 -13.10 -4.25 -0.36
CA LEU A 87 -13.58 -3.75 0.91
C LEU A 87 -15.06 -3.33 0.78
N SER A 88 -15.95 -4.33 0.72
CA SER A 88 -17.39 -4.14 0.40
C SER A 88 -18.07 -3.12 1.30
N ASP A 89 -17.74 -3.11 2.60
CA ASP A 89 -18.32 -2.21 3.59
C ASP A 89 -17.96 -0.74 3.37
N PHE A 90 -16.93 -0.46 2.58
CA PHE A 90 -16.56 0.90 2.20
C PHE A 90 -17.68 1.57 1.38
N GLY A 91 -18.38 0.83 0.54
CA GLY A 91 -19.48 1.30 -0.28
C GLY A 91 -20.81 1.49 0.47
N GLU A 92 -20.90 1.23 1.77
CA GLU A 92 -22.11 1.46 2.57
C GLU A 92 -22.06 2.86 3.19
N ILE A 93 -23.10 3.69 2.97
CA ILE A 93 -23.20 5.04 3.57
C ILE A 93 -23.36 5.01 5.08
N SER A 94 -24.04 3.99 5.61
CA SER A 94 -24.25 3.86 7.05
C SER A 94 -22.91 3.74 7.78
N GLY A 95 -22.76 4.51 8.85
CA GLY A 95 -21.58 4.47 9.72
C GLY A 95 -20.44 5.41 9.29
N TRP A 96 -20.49 6.09 8.14
CA TRP A 96 -19.53 7.12 7.85
C TRP A 96 -19.75 8.37 8.67
N ASN A 97 -18.70 8.86 9.32
CA ASN A 97 -18.65 10.12 10.00
C ASN A 97 -17.73 11.08 9.23
N ILE A 98 -18.20 12.31 8.98
CA ILE A 98 -17.45 13.31 8.25
C ILE A 98 -17.11 14.44 9.21
N ARG A 99 -15.83 14.78 9.31
CA ARG A 99 -15.33 15.90 10.10
C ARG A 99 -14.14 16.54 9.39
N GLY A 100 -13.77 17.74 9.83
CA GLY A 100 -12.58 18.38 9.25
C GLY A 100 -12.21 19.67 9.93
N GLN A 101 -11.07 20.18 9.50
CA GLN A 101 -10.55 21.49 9.87
C GLN A 101 -10.68 22.41 8.67
N ASN A 102 -11.12 23.65 8.89
CA ASN A 102 -11.42 24.64 7.84
C ASN A 102 -12.41 24.11 6.77
N LEU A 103 -13.25 23.18 7.17
CA LEU A 103 -14.29 22.59 6.35
C LEU A 103 -15.60 23.34 6.56
N VAL A 104 -16.15 23.97 5.49
CA VAL A 104 -17.42 24.67 5.53
C VAL A 104 -18.57 23.67 5.45
N ARG A 105 -18.47 22.74 4.51
CA ARG A 105 -19.42 21.64 4.36
C ARG A 105 -18.78 20.43 3.69
N ALA A 106 -19.31 19.26 4.02
CA ALA A 106 -19.07 18.04 3.27
C ALA A 106 -20.30 17.15 3.33
N ASN A 107 -20.54 16.42 2.25
CA ASN A 107 -21.65 15.49 2.10
C ASN A 107 -21.18 14.26 1.32
N CYS A 108 -21.57 13.09 1.79
CA CYS A 108 -21.34 11.83 1.11
C CYS A 108 -22.67 11.16 0.75
N ARG A 109 -22.74 10.61 -0.44
CA ARG A 109 -23.86 9.77 -0.87
C ARG A 109 -23.35 8.60 -1.73
N LEU A 110 -24.08 7.50 -1.76
CA LEU A 110 -23.83 6.44 -2.74
C LEU A 110 -24.40 6.84 -4.10
N GLN A 111 -23.64 6.56 -5.12
CA GLN A 111 -24.02 6.75 -6.50
C GLN A 111 -23.72 5.47 -7.29
N PRO A 112 -24.60 5.09 -8.25
CA PRO A 112 -24.26 4.05 -9.22
C PRO A 112 -22.95 4.41 -9.93
N VAL A 113 -22.10 3.41 -10.12
CA VAL A 113 -20.78 3.62 -10.68
C VAL A 113 -20.87 3.84 -12.17
N PRO A 114 -20.18 4.86 -12.75
CA PRO A 114 -19.89 4.87 -14.18
C PRO A 114 -19.10 3.59 -14.53
N ALA A 115 -19.30 3.06 -15.73
CA ALA A 115 -18.62 1.84 -16.20
C ALA A 115 -17.09 1.87 -16.11
N ALA A 116 -16.49 3.05 -15.85
CA ALA A 116 -15.07 3.25 -15.67
C ALA A 116 -14.51 2.75 -14.33
N LEU A 117 -15.35 2.49 -13.32
CA LEU A 117 -14.91 1.97 -12.02
C LEU A 117 -15.15 0.45 -11.97
N GLU A 118 -14.39 -0.30 -12.76
CA GLU A 118 -14.46 -1.75 -12.79
C GLU A 118 -14.35 -2.36 -11.39
N GLY A 119 -15.21 -3.32 -11.08
CA GLY A 119 -15.23 -4.05 -9.80
C GLY A 119 -16.14 -3.46 -8.71
N SER A 120 -16.72 -2.28 -8.91
CA SER A 120 -17.61 -1.66 -7.92
C SER A 120 -19.02 -1.49 -8.47
N SER A 121 -20.05 -1.98 -7.78
CA SER A 121 -21.45 -1.72 -8.13
C SER A 121 -21.91 -0.31 -7.73
N LYS A 122 -21.26 0.28 -6.73
CA LYS A 122 -21.55 1.61 -6.19
C LYS A 122 -20.24 2.31 -5.81
N ALA A 123 -20.24 3.63 -5.87
CA ALA A 123 -19.15 4.48 -5.42
C ALA A 123 -19.65 5.54 -4.45
N LEU A 124 -18.75 6.01 -3.60
CA LEU A 124 -19.01 7.08 -2.67
C LEU A 124 -18.79 8.43 -3.39
N LEU A 125 -19.86 9.19 -3.58
CA LEU A 125 -19.77 10.56 -4.07
C LEU A 125 -19.54 11.49 -2.88
N LEU A 126 -18.38 12.11 -2.82
CA LEU A 126 -18.01 13.09 -1.82
C LEU A 126 -18.07 14.49 -2.42
N GLN A 127 -18.93 15.34 -1.88
CA GLN A 127 -18.96 16.79 -2.16
C GLN A 127 -18.37 17.51 -0.95
N TYR A 128 -17.48 18.46 -1.17
CA TYR A 128 -16.81 19.19 -0.09
C TYR A 128 -16.58 20.67 -0.44
N GLU A 129 -16.44 21.48 0.61
CA GLU A 129 -16.08 22.90 0.51
C GLU A 129 -15.25 23.30 1.73
N PHE A 130 -14.05 23.80 1.50
CA PHE A 130 -13.19 24.41 2.51
C PHE A 130 -13.38 25.92 2.54
N GLY A 131 -13.08 26.54 3.68
CA GLY A 131 -13.06 28.01 3.79
C GLY A 131 -12.09 28.65 2.81
N SER A 132 -12.48 29.80 2.24
CA SER A 132 -11.71 30.51 1.20
C SER A 132 -10.34 30.96 1.68
N ASP A 133 -10.23 31.32 2.96
CA ASP A 133 -9.02 31.90 3.56
C ASP A 133 -8.03 30.86 4.10
N SER A 134 -8.37 29.57 3.99
CA SER A 134 -7.51 28.53 4.53
C SER A 134 -6.54 27.99 3.48
N GLU A 135 -5.25 28.28 3.64
CA GLU A 135 -4.19 27.61 2.89
C GLU A 135 -4.12 26.11 3.20
N ARG A 136 -4.72 25.67 4.29
CA ARG A 136 -4.75 24.28 4.76
C ARG A 136 -6.16 23.91 5.20
N GLY A 137 -6.63 22.78 4.72
CA GLY A 137 -7.88 22.18 5.14
C GLY A 137 -7.74 20.68 5.21
N VAL A 138 -8.49 20.07 6.11
CA VAL A 138 -8.51 18.61 6.28
C VAL A 138 -9.96 18.16 6.30
N LEU A 139 -10.27 17.14 5.53
CA LEU A 139 -11.51 16.40 5.56
C LEU A 139 -11.19 14.96 5.93
N VAL A 140 -11.87 14.43 6.92
CA VAL A 140 -11.75 13.06 7.39
C VAL A 140 -13.08 12.36 7.22
N LEU A 141 -13.07 11.29 6.45
CA LEU A 141 -14.12 10.28 6.39
C LEU A 141 -13.71 9.15 7.31
N SER A 142 -14.41 8.91 8.40
CA SER A 142 -14.07 7.85 9.35
C SER A 142 -15.17 6.80 9.42
N LYS A 143 -14.76 5.53 9.33
CA LYS A 143 -15.57 4.34 9.50
C LYS A 143 -14.62 3.19 9.80
N ASN A 144 -14.87 2.47 10.88
CA ASN A 144 -14.08 1.28 11.20
C ASN A 144 -14.51 0.11 10.34
N ILE A 145 -13.62 -0.37 9.50
CA ILE A 145 -13.85 -1.46 8.58
C ILE A 145 -12.85 -2.57 8.93
N PRO A 146 -13.34 -3.71 9.46
CA PRO A 146 -12.46 -4.82 9.79
C PRO A 146 -11.84 -5.41 8.52
N LEU A 147 -10.62 -5.89 8.64
CA LEU A 147 -9.94 -6.59 7.56
C LEU A 147 -10.12 -8.10 7.72
N GLU A 148 -10.06 -8.85 6.61
CA GLU A 148 -10.14 -10.31 6.64
C GLU A 148 -8.92 -10.96 7.32
N LYS A 149 -7.79 -10.26 7.37
CA LYS A 149 -6.56 -10.68 8.04
C LYS A 149 -6.00 -9.55 8.87
N ASP A 150 -5.17 -9.92 9.84
CA ASP A 150 -4.55 -9.01 10.80
C ASP A 150 -3.65 -7.95 10.18
N THR A 151 -3.11 -8.22 8.99
CA THR A 151 -2.25 -7.31 8.22
C THR A 151 -2.55 -7.40 6.73
N PHE A 152 -2.06 -6.46 5.95
CA PHE A 152 -2.20 -6.43 4.49
C PHE A 152 -0.88 -5.98 3.84
N ARG A 153 -0.73 -6.16 2.54
CA ARG A 153 0.41 -5.63 1.76
C ARG A 153 0.13 -4.23 1.25
N SER A 154 -1.00 -4.07 0.59
CA SER A 154 -1.40 -2.80 0.00
C SER A 154 -2.92 -2.64 -0.07
N VAL A 155 -3.35 -1.38 -0.20
CA VAL A 155 -4.73 -1.00 -0.53
C VAL A 155 -4.71 -0.19 -1.81
N ALA A 156 -5.49 -0.59 -2.81
CA ALA A 156 -5.74 0.16 -4.02
C ALA A 156 -7.09 0.89 -3.89
N LEU A 157 -7.06 2.22 -3.89
CA LEU A 157 -8.26 3.08 -3.79
C LEU A 157 -8.53 3.74 -5.14
N PRO A 158 -9.56 3.32 -5.89
CA PRO A 158 -9.92 3.98 -7.13
C PRO A 158 -10.67 5.28 -6.86
N VAL A 159 -10.21 6.37 -7.47
CA VAL A 159 -10.82 7.71 -7.35
C VAL A 159 -10.96 8.30 -8.73
N VAL A 160 -12.16 8.84 -9.05
CA VAL A 160 -12.29 9.77 -10.17
C VAL A 160 -11.91 11.15 -9.67
N GLU A 161 -10.81 11.64 -10.20
CA GLU A 161 -10.17 12.87 -9.78
C GLU A 161 -10.97 14.12 -10.25
N ASP A 162 -10.90 15.19 -9.47
CA ASP A 162 -11.55 16.47 -9.75
C ASP A 162 -10.56 17.65 -9.88
N SER A 163 -9.28 17.34 -10.07
CA SER A 163 -8.20 18.35 -10.08
C SER A 163 -8.10 19.18 -8.81
N SER A 164 -8.52 18.65 -7.68
CA SER A 164 -8.57 19.37 -6.40
C SER A 164 -7.22 19.62 -5.76
N MET A 165 -6.19 18.89 -6.17
CA MET A 165 -4.88 18.87 -5.52
C MET A 165 -4.97 18.47 -4.04
N LEU A 166 -5.99 17.71 -3.66
CA LEU A 166 -6.07 17.07 -2.35
C LEU A 166 -5.08 15.90 -2.28
N CYS A 167 -4.53 15.68 -1.10
CA CYS A 167 -3.67 14.53 -0.80
C CYS A 167 -4.49 13.49 -0.03
N PRO A 168 -4.80 12.32 -0.63
CA PRO A 168 -5.46 11.24 0.06
C PRO A 168 -4.48 10.50 0.96
N GLN A 169 -4.92 10.14 2.16
CA GLN A 169 -4.17 9.30 3.10
C GLN A 169 -5.14 8.33 3.76
N LEU A 170 -4.77 7.06 3.86
CA LEU A 170 -5.57 6.09 4.61
C LEU A 170 -5.29 6.22 6.10
N ILE A 171 -6.34 6.06 6.90
CA ILE A 171 -6.30 6.02 8.36
C ILE A 171 -6.42 4.56 8.77
N ILE A 172 -5.43 4.07 9.49
CA ILE A 172 -5.41 2.72 10.06
C ILE A 172 -5.42 2.85 11.56
N SER A 173 -6.17 2.02 12.25
CA SER A 173 -6.01 1.81 13.70
C SER A 173 -5.60 0.36 13.98
N ASP A 174 -4.83 0.18 15.02
CA ASP A 174 -4.36 -1.12 15.46
C ASP A 174 -5.15 -1.66 16.68
N ALA A 175 -4.70 -2.79 17.24
CA ALA A 175 -5.34 -3.45 18.37
C ALA A 175 -5.35 -2.59 19.66
N ASP A 176 -4.36 -1.73 19.84
CA ASP A 176 -4.24 -0.84 21.00
C ASP A 176 -5.01 0.48 20.81
N GLY A 177 -5.57 0.70 19.61
CA GLY A 177 -6.26 1.93 19.24
C GLY A 177 -5.32 3.05 18.79
N ASP A 178 -4.05 2.75 18.58
CA ASP A 178 -3.10 3.69 17.99
C ASP A 178 -3.45 3.97 16.53
N ILE A 179 -3.26 5.23 16.12
CA ILE A 179 -3.66 5.71 14.79
C ILE A 179 -2.43 5.93 13.92
N PHE A 180 -2.49 5.36 12.74
CA PHE A 180 -1.46 5.48 11.72
C PHE A 180 -2.04 6.02 10.43
N LEU A 181 -1.23 6.76 9.68
CA LEU A 181 -1.54 7.15 8.31
C LEU A 181 -0.65 6.40 7.31
N ILE A 182 -1.20 6.20 6.13
CA ILE A 182 -0.45 5.74 4.97
C ILE A 182 -0.62 6.78 3.86
N ALA A 183 0.49 7.34 3.38
CA ALA A 183 0.50 8.13 2.17
C ALA A 183 0.51 7.23 0.92
N PRO A 184 -0.10 7.65 -0.20
CA PRO A 184 -0.07 6.87 -1.43
C PRO A 184 1.33 6.80 -2.03
N GLU A 185 1.58 5.74 -2.79
CA GLU A 185 2.81 5.61 -3.57
C GLU A 185 2.82 6.56 -4.77
N GLY A 186 4.00 7.04 -5.13
CA GLY A 186 4.18 7.93 -6.28
C GLY A 186 3.59 9.31 -6.06
N SER A 187 2.78 9.81 -7.01
CA SER A 187 2.13 11.12 -6.88
C SER A 187 1.05 11.11 -5.81
N SER A 188 1.21 11.95 -4.82
CA SER A 188 0.31 12.06 -3.66
C SER A 188 -0.92 12.94 -3.90
N TRP A 189 -1.11 13.50 -5.11
CA TRP A 189 -2.12 14.52 -5.37
C TRP A 189 -3.23 14.04 -6.30
N ILE A 190 -4.47 14.42 -5.99
CA ILE A 190 -5.61 14.33 -6.89
C ILE A 190 -5.50 15.45 -7.91
N SER A 191 -4.80 15.23 -9.02
CA SER A 191 -4.37 16.28 -9.96
C SER A 191 -5.02 16.22 -11.35
N GLY A 192 -5.75 15.16 -11.64
CA GLY A 192 -6.40 14.94 -12.94
C GLY A 192 -7.92 15.09 -12.91
N ASN A 193 -8.56 14.75 -14.02
CA ASN A 193 -10.01 14.58 -14.16
C ASN A 193 -10.34 13.18 -14.70
N THR A 194 -9.52 12.20 -14.35
CA THR A 194 -9.61 10.82 -14.83
C THR A 194 -9.71 9.85 -13.66
N LEU A 195 -10.03 8.61 -13.97
CA LEU A 195 -9.93 7.54 -12.99
C LEU A 195 -8.46 7.23 -12.70
N ARG A 196 -8.13 7.17 -11.42
CA ARG A 196 -6.82 6.76 -10.93
C ARG A 196 -6.97 5.88 -9.70
N SER A 197 -6.14 4.85 -9.58
CA SER A 197 -5.98 4.09 -8.34
C SER A 197 -4.77 4.59 -7.56
N PHE A 198 -5.01 5.00 -6.31
CA PHE A 198 -3.97 5.31 -5.35
C PHE A 198 -3.59 4.05 -4.60
N ILE A 199 -2.31 3.71 -4.58
CA ILE A 199 -1.78 2.54 -3.88
C ILE A 199 -1.17 2.97 -2.55
N PHE A 200 -1.56 2.30 -1.47
CA PHE A 200 -1.13 2.56 -0.11
C PHE A 200 -0.48 1.29 0.46
N SER A 201 0.83 1.31 0.64
CA SER A 201 1.57 0.15 1.12
C SER A 201 1.70 0.12 2.63
N TYR A 202 1.45 -1.04 3.24
CA TYR A 202 1.49 -1.25 4.69
C TYR A 202 2.84 -0.86 5.32
N ASN A 203 3.94 -1.10 4.63
CA ASN A 203 5.29 -0.76 5.10
C ASN A 203 5.57 0.76 5.17
N LYS A 204 4.62 1.60 4.74
CA LYS A 204 4.69 3.08 4.81
C LYS A 204 3.78 3.68 5.88
N LEU A 205 3.34 2.89 6.83
CA LEU A 205 2.63 3.36 8.01
C LEU A 205 3.51 4.30 8.84
N TYR A 206 2.94 5.40 9.28
CA TYR A 206 3.57 6.30 10.24
C TYR A 206 2.57 6.74 11.31
N PRO A 207 2.99 6.80 12.60
CA PRO A 207 2.10 7.14 13.70
C PRO A 207 1.66 8.60 13.64
N VAL A 208 0.39 8.85 13.94
CA VAL A 208 -0.20 10.18 14.06
C VAL A 208 -1.22 10.20 15.19
N TRP A 209 -1.35 11.32 15.86
CA TRP A 209 -2.27 11.49 17.00
C TRP A 209 -2.06 10.47 18.13
N THR A 210 -0.90 9.87 18.21
CA THR A 210 -0.47 8.85 19.16
C THR A 210 1.01 9.06 19.50
N ASN A 211 1.60 8.16 20.27
CA ASN A 211 3.02 8.22 20.60
C ASN A 211 3.87 8.16 19.30
N PRO A 212 4.79 9.11 19.08
CA PRO A 212 5.66 9.08 17.89
C PRO A 212 6.50 7.82 17.73
N GLY A 213 6.69 7.06 18.80
CA GLY A 213 7.38 5.76 18.80
C GLY A 213 6.45 4.55 18.73
N ALA A 214 5.15 4.75 18.50
CA ALA A 214 4.20 3.64 18.43
C ALA A 214 4.58 2.65 17.31
N VAL A 215 4.52 1.37 17.66
CA VAL A 215 4.71 0.24 16.75
C VAL A 215 3.34 -0.36 16.51
N VAL A 216 3.05 -0.76 15.29
CA VAL A 216 1.75 -1.34 14.92
C VAL A 216 1.58 -2.70 15.60
N HIS A 217 0.47 -2.87 16.32
CA HIS A 217 0.07 -4.12 16.97
C HIS A 217 -1.16 -4.72 16.27
N PRO A 218 -1.00 -5.80 15.48
CA PRO A 218 -2.13 -6.46 14.85
C PRO A 218 -3.16 -7.02 15.86
N PRO A 219 -4.44 -7.16 15.49
CA PRO A 219 -5.02 -6.89 14.18
C PRO A 219 -5.16 -5.39 13.88
N VAL A 220 -5.07 -5.05 12.60
CA VAL A 220 -5.33 -3.69 12.12
C VAL A 220 -6.69 -3.60 11.44
N GLN A 221 -7.27 -2.39 11.42
CA GLN A 221 -8.49 -2.08 10.69
C GLN A 221 -8.35 -0.79 9.90
N LEU A 222 -9.05 -0.70 8.78
CA LEU A 222 -9.17 0.57 8.07
C LEU A 222 -10.15 1.46 8.83
N SER A 223 -9.67 2.61 9.32
CA SER A 223 -10.46 3.53 10.14
C SER A 223 -10.91 4.77 9.37
N GLY A 224 -10.48 4.92 8.12
CA GLY A 224 -11.00 5.98 7.27
C GLY A 224 -10.06 6.45 6.17
N LEU A 225 -10.47 7.59 5.59
CA LEU A 225 -9.75 8.32 4.56
C LEU A 225 -9.62 9.77 4.99
N MET A 226 -8.40 10.28 4.97
CA MET A 226 -8.13 11.71 5.15
C MET A 226 -7.79 12.34 3.80
N LEU A 227 -8.40 13.49 3.52
CA LEU A 227 -8.11 14.32 2.35
C LEU A 227 -7.57 15.66 2.86
N SER A 228 -6.29 15.90 2.60
CA SER A 228 -5.62 17.12 3.04
C SER A 228 -5.50 18.11 1.90
N ARG A 229 -6.00 19.33 2.10
CA ARG A 229 -5.77 20.48 1.20
C ARG A 229 -4.39 21.06 1.50
N THR A 230 -3.66 21.37 0.46
CA THR A 230 -2.34 21.98 0.56
C THR A 230 -2.31 23.36 -0.07
N ARG A 231 -1.18 24.07 0.11
CA ARG A 231 -0.96 25.38 -0.53
C ARG A 231 -1.02 25.35 -2.05
N ALA A 232 -0.73 24.19 -2.67
CA ALA A 232 -0.80 24.02 -4.12
C ALA A 232 -2.25 23.90 -4.62
N ALA A 233 -3.21 23.62 -3.74
CA ALA A 233 -4.62 23.48 -4.11
C ALA A 233 -5.25 24.83 -4.41
N THR A 234 -5.61 25.05 -5.66
CA THR A 234 -6.28 26.28 -6.12
C THR A 234 -7.78 26.24 -5.87
N LYS A 235 -8.37 25.04 -5.81
CA LYS A 235 -9.81 24.86 -5.56
C LYS A 235 -10.09 24.75 -4.06
N THR A 236 -11.16 25.42 -3.62
CA THR A 236 -11.70 25.29 -2.26
C THR A 236 -12.82 24.27 -2.16
N SER A 237 -13.43 23.91 -3.27
CA SER A 237 -14.56 22.97 -3.32
C SER A 237 -14.43 22.01 -4.49
N GLY A 238 -15.06 20.86 -4.39
CA GLY A 238 -15.06 19.86 -5.44
C GLY A 238 -15.98 18.68 -5.19
N THR A 239 -15.89 17.72 -6.09
CA THR A 239 -16.64 16.47 -6.05
C THR A 239 -15.75 15.32 -6.45
N LEU A 240 -15.55 14.38 -5.53
CA LEU A 240 -14.81 13.15 -5.78
C LEU A 240 -15.75 11.96 -5.86
N LEU A 241 -15.49 11.06 -6.77
CA LEU A 241 -16.13 9.75 -6.81
C LEU A 241 -15.10 8.71 -6.37
N ILE A 242 -15.35 8.06 -5.25
CA ILE A 242 -14.44 7.12 -4.61
C ILE A 242 -15.03 5.73 -4.74
N GLY A 243 -14.35 4.84 -5.46
CA GLY A 243 -14.75 3.45 -5.64
C GLY A 243 -14.42 2.59 -4.44
N THR A 244 -14.84 1.33 -4.50
CA THR A 244 -14.54 0.34 -3.47
C THR A 244 -13.04 0.01 -3.48
N PRO A 245 -12.33 0.19 -2.37
CA PRO A 245 -10.93 -0.21 -2.28
C PRO A 245 -10.77 -1.72 -2.44
N THR A 246 -9.65 -2.13 -3.02
CA THR A 246 -9.21 -3.52 -3.03
C THR A 246 -8.00 -3.65 -2.13
N ILE A 247 -8.05 -4.61 -1.20
CA ILE A 247 -6.94 -4.93 -0.31
C ILE A 247 -6.19 -6.13 -0.87
N GLU A 248 -4.90 -6.00 -0.95
CA GLU A 248 -3.98 -7.08 -1.24
C GLU A 248 -3.36 -7.57 0.07
N TYR A 249 -3.49 -8.86 0.33
CA TYR A 249 -2.92 -9.54 1.49
C TYR A 249 -1.64 -10.29 1.13
N GLU A 250 -0.97 -10.84 2.15
CA GLU A 250 0.12 -11.78 1.90
C GLU A 250 -0.37 -12.97 1.09
N PRO A 251 0.40 -13.42 0.09
CA PRO A 251 0.03 -14.52 -0.78
C PRO A 251 -0.29 -15.79 0.00
N LEU A 252 -1.28 -16.53 -0.47
CA LEU A 252 -1.67 -17.82 0.10
C LEU A 252 -0.64 -18.88 -0.30
N LEU A 253 0.17 -19.32 0.66
CA LEU A 253 1.09 -20.43 0.45
C LEU A 253 0.30 -21.73 0.38
N SER A 254 0.49 -22.52 -0.69
CA SER A 254 -0.13 -23.83 -0.81
C SER A 254 0.48 -24.78 0.24
N GLY A 255 -0.34 -25.12 1.22
CA GLY A 255 -0.22 -26.22 2.15
C GLY A 255 1.15 -26.45 2.80
N GLY A 256 1.26 -26.16 4.06
CA GLY A 256 2.34 -26.64 4.87
C GLY A 256 2.50 -25.82 6.14
N GLU A 257 2.01 -26.33 7.20
CA GLU A 257 2.47 -26.06 8.55
C GLU A 257 4.00 -26.06 8.64
#